data_6dc7df24982cefa5071c98eab1c3606b
#
_entry.id   6dc7df24982cefa5071c98eab1c3606b
#
_cell.length_a   1.000
_cell.length_b   1.000
_cell.length_c   1.000
_cell.angle_alpha   90.00
_cell.angle_beta   90.00
_cell.angle_gamma   90.00
#
_symmetry.space_group_name_H-M   'P 1'
#
loop_
_entity.id
_entity.type
_entity.pdbx_description
1 polymer ?
#
loop_
_entity_poly.entity_id
_entity_poly.type
_entity_poly.pdbx_seq_one_letter_code
_entity_poly.pdbx_strand_id
1 'polypeptide(L)'
;MDQMVPRLLNIKLPRRQSAFLWGPRKTGKTTFLRATFPESVRYDLLQTDIFLELVKRPFLLREQLLALSPKQLKEPVIIDEVQKVPQLLDEIHWLIENKGLRFILCGSSARKLKRGKANLLGGRAWRYEMHPLVSAEVADLDLLKALNRGMIPLHYMQAEYRRSLQAYVRDYLKEEVFDEGLTRNIPAFSRFFDAMGYSHGELTIYANIARDCGVDAKTVKEYYQILIDTLLGTLIEPFKRRKDRNVIIRAGKFYLFDVGVAGAITQRRIPQEKGEQFGKAMEHFILMELLAHRVHSELNYDVNFWRTKSGLEVDFILGHGQVALEVKGTSRVDKADLRPVKTFVQEYRPASAFVVCNEGTARLHEDIRILPWRDFLTMLWSGDVIS
;
A
#
# COMPACT_ATOMS: atom_id res chain seq x y z
N MET A 1 -5.53 23.99 13.58
CA MET A 1 -4.70 22.87 14.04
C MET A 1 -5.20 21.65 13.31
N ASP A 2 -4.42 21.08 12.41
CA ASP A 2 -4.79 19.85 11.72
C ASP A 2 -4.93 18.75 12.76
N GLN A 3 -6.11 18.20 12.85
CA GLN A 3 -6.44 17.15 13.81
C GLN A 3 -5.63 15.90 13.40
N MET A 4 -4.61 15.56 14.19
CA MET A 4 -3.78 14.39 13.93
C MET A 4 -4.62 13.13 14.17
N VAL A 5 -4.76 12.31 13.12
CA VAL A 5 -5.44 11.00 13.22
C VAL A 5 -4.49 10.01 13.87
N PRO A 6 -4.86 9.37 14.99
CA PRO A 6 -4.06 8.29 15.58
C PRO A 6 -3.86 7.16 14.59
N ARG A 7 -2.65 6.57 14.58
CA ARG A 7 -2.32 5.49 13.67
C ARG A 7 -2.24 4.15 14.42
N LEU A 8 -2.70 3.09 13.79
CA LEU A 8 -2.60 1.73 14.33
C LEU A 8 -1.17 1.19 14.30
N LEU A 9 -0.34 1.72 13.41
CA LEU A 9 1.05 1.30 13.31
C LEU A 9 1.77 1.46 14.66
N ASN A 10 2.39 0.39 15.13
CA ASN A 10 3.15 0.37 16.37
C ASN A 10 4.59 -0.12 16.09
N ILE A 11 5.56 0.78 16.23
CA ILE A 11 6.98 0.45 16.05
C ILE A 11 7.59 0.08 17.39
N LYS A 12 7.81 -1.21 17.61
CA LYS A 12 8.49 -1.75 18.79
C LYS A 12 9.90 -2.15 18.42
N LEU A 13 10.89 -1.49 19.00
CA LEU A 13 12.31 -1.79 18.74
C LEU A 13 12.97 -2.40 19.98
N PRO A 14 13.30 -3.69 19.97
CA PRO A 14 14.17 -4.31 20.98
C PRO A 14 15.56 -3.64 21.02
N ARG A 15 16.35 -3.97 22.03
CA ARG A 15 17.74 -3.48 22.11
C ARG A 15 18.51 -3.89 20.84
N ARG A 16 19.31 -2.97 20.29
CA ARG A 16 20.14 -3.16 19.08
C ARG A 16 19.35 -3.42 17.80
N GLN A 17 18.01 -3.23 17.81
CA GLN A 17 17.19 -3.37 16.63
C GLN A 17 16.81 -2.00 16.12
N SER A 18 16.97 -1.79 14.82
CA SER A 18 16.55 -0.60 14.09
C SER A 18 15.32 -0.90 13.23
N ALA A 19 14.76 0.10 12.56
CA ALA A 19 13.66 -0.07 11.64
C ALA A 19 13.86 0.71 10.36
N PHE A 20 13.30 0.18 9.27
CA PHE A 20 12.90 0.94 8.09
C PHE A 20 11.41 1.22 8.16
N LEU A 21 11.01 2.45 7.93
CA LEU A 21 9.61 2.85 7.76
C LEU A 21 9.38 3.34 6.34
N TRP A 22 8.82 2.48 5.51
CA TRP A 22 8.50 2.77 4.12
C TRP A 22 7.03 3.13 3.94
N GLY A 23 6.71 3.85 2.90
CA GLY A 23 5.33 4.16 2.52
C GLY A 23 5.25 5.32 1.54
N PRO A 24 4.21 5.42 0.72
CA PRO A 24 4.02 6.52 -0.20
C PRO A 24 4.11 7.88 0.50
N ARG A 25 4.45 8.93 -0.23
CA ARG A 25 4.46 10.28 0.35
C ARG A 25 3.06 10.68 0.80
N LYS A 26 3.00 11.60 1.75
CA LYS A 26 1.77 12.10 2.38
C LYS A 26 0.95 11.07 3.16
N THR A 27 1.44 9.85 3.38
CA THR A 27 0.80 8.88 4.28
C THR A 27 0.97 9.22 5.76
N GLY A 28 1.76 10.24 6.10
CA GLY A 28 1.92 10.74 7.46
C GLY A 28 3.11 10.19 8.24
N LYS A 29 4.11 9.59 7.59
CA LYS A 29 5.31 9.01 8.24
C LYS A 29 6.00 9.97 9.21
N THR A 30 6.38 11.15 8.74
CA THR A 30 7.09 12.16 9.55
C THR A 30 6.23 12.64 10.72
N THR A 31 4.92 12.85 10.51
CA THR A 31 3.97 13.24 11.57
C THR A 31 3.85 12.14 12.63
N PHE A 32 3.70 10.89 12.21
CA PHE A 32 3.66 9.73 13.09
C PHE A 32 4.94 9.61 13.92
N LEU A 33 6.11 9.70 13.28
CA LEU A 33 7.40 9.61 13.98
C LEU A 33 7.62 10.75 14.98
N ARG A 34 7.15 11.96 14.65
CA ARG A 34 7.23 13.11 15.58
C ARG A 34 6.35 12.91 16.80
N ALA A 35 5.19 12.30 16.64
CA ALA A 35 4.27 12.04 17.74
C ALA A 35 4.73 10.86 18.60
N THR A 36 5.25 9.80 17.97
CA THR A 36 5.64 8.56 18.67
C THR A 36 6.99 8.69 19.38
N PHE A 37 7.91 9.44 18.81
CA PHE A 37 9.28 9.62 19.30
C PHE A 37 9.65 11.10 19.40
N PRO A 38 9.04 11.86 20.33
CA PRO A 38 9.19 13.32 20.39
C PRO A 38 10.62 13.78 20.73
N GLU A 39 11.36 13.01 21.50
CA GLU A 39 12.72 13.34 21.97
C GLU A 39 13.83 12.80 21.04
N SER A 40 13.48 12.17 19.92
CA SER A 40 14.44 11.61 18.97
C SER A 40 15.31 12.69 18.34
N VAL A 41 16.60 12.40 18.22
CA VAL A 41 17.50 13.13 17.31
C VAL A 41 17.08 12.87 15.87
N ARG A 42 16.95 13.93 15.05
CA ARG A 42 16.40 13.82 13.69
C ARG A 42 17.32 14.45 12.66
N TYR A 43 17.48 13.73 11.56
CA TYR A 43 18.12 14.21 10.35
C TYR A 43 17.09 14.18 9.22
N ASP A 44 16.63 15.37 8.79
CA ASP A 44 15.71 15.51 7.67
C ASP A 44 16.52 15.84 6.41
N LEU A 45 16.69 14.85 5.55
CA LEU A 45 17.48 15.00 4.32
C LEU A 45 16.74 15.79 3.21
N LEU A 46 15.56 16.35 3.49
CA LEU A 46 14.97 17.40 2.66
C LEU A 46 15.57 18.76 2.95
N GLN A 47 16.17 18.98 4.12
CA GLN A 47 16.90 20.20 4.43
C GLN A 47 18.21 20.20 3.65
N THR A 48 18.38 21.22 2.79
CA THR A 48 19.47 21.26 1.82
C THR A 48 20.86 21.33 2.48
N ASP A 49 20.99 22.02 3.59
CA ASP A 49 22.22 22.14 4.38
C ASP A 49 22.63 20.78 4.93
N ILE A 50 21.73 20.09 5.64
CA ILE A 50 21.97 18.74 6.18
C ILE A 50 22.29 17.74 5.06
N PHE A 51 21.50 17.78 3.96
CA PHE A 51 21.72 16.93 2.81
C PHE A 51 23.12 17.13 2.20
N LEU A 52 23.50 18.37 1.88
CA LEU A 52 24.77 18.67 1.26
C LEU A 52 25.97 18.34 2.16
N GLU A 53 25.82 18.55 3.46
CA GLU A 53 26.85 18.21 4.43
C GLU A 53 27.09 16.68 4.47
N LEU A 54 26.01 15.91 4.63
CA LEU A 54 26.11 14.45 4.77
C LEU A 54 26.41 13.72 3.45
N VAL A 55 26.05 14.28 2.29
CA VAL A 55 26.49 13.74 0.98
C VAL A 55 27.99 13.90 0.81
N LYS A 56 28.56 15.06 1.19
CA LYS A 56 30.01 15.31 1.07
C LYS A 56 30.83 14.53 2.09
N ARG A 57 30.32 14.36 3.28
CA ARG A 57 31.02 13.78 4.43
C ARG A 57 30.09 12.90 5.26
N PRO A 58 29.72 11.68 4.79
CA PRO A 58 28.79 10.78 5.49
C PRO A 58 29.24 10.45 6.93
N PHE A 59 30.53 10.39 7.18
CA PHE A 59 31.11 10.12 8.52
C PHE A 59 30.74 11.16 9.58
N LEU A 60 30.33 12.37 9.19
CA LEU A 60 29.86 13.39 10.14
C LEU A 60 28.65 12.93 10.96
N LEU A 61 27.78 12.11 10.38
CA LEU A 61 26.67 11.50 11.14
C LEU A 61 27.19 10.76 12.37
N ARG A 62 28.25 9.99 12.20
CA ARG A 62 28.89 9.25 13.30
C ARG A 62 29.53 10.19 14.32
N GLU A 63 30.28 11.17 13.86
CA GLU A 63 30.95 12.12 14.76
C GLU A 63 29.94 12.93 15.58
N GLN A 64 28.87 13.43 14.93
CA GLN A 64 27.81 14.19 15.61
C GLN A 64 27.08 13.33 16.66
N LEU A 65 26.70 12.08 16.32
CA LEU A 65 26.01 11.20 17.26
C LEU A 65 26.90 10.76 18.42
N LEU A 66 28.21 10.59 18.21
CA LEU A 66 29.15 10.25 19.28
C LEU A 66 29.42 11.41 20.25
N ALA A 67 29.16 12.63 19.85
CA ALA A 67 29.27 13.83 20.70
C ALA A 67 28.05 14.02 21.63
N LEU A 68 26.93 13.28 21.38
CA LEU A 68 25.73 13.39 22.19
C LEU A 68 25.78 12.55 23.45
N SER A 69 25.10 13.01 24.48
CA SER A 69 24.95 12.26 25.74
C SER A 69 24.03 11.04 25.58
N PRO A 70 24.17 9.99 26.41
CA PRO A 70 23.27 8.84 26.42
C PRO A 70 21.80 9.21 26.63
N LYS A 71 21.52 10.31 27.33
CA LYS A 71 20.14 10.81 27.54
C LYS A 71 19.51 11.27 26.25
N GLN A 72 20.25 11.94 25.37
CA GLN A 72 19.79 12.42 24.08
C GLN A 72 19.59 11.27 23.06
N LEU A 73 20.26 10.14 23.29
CA LEU A 73 20.17 8.94 22.42
C LEU A 73 19.28 7.84 23.03
N LYS A 74 18.41 8.20 23.98
CA LYS A 74 17.47 7.26 24.61
C LYS A 74 16.44 6.73 23.60
N GLU A 75 15.91 7.59 22.76
CA GLU A 75 15.04 7.23 21.66
C GLU A 75 15.84 6.87 20.39
N PRO A 76 15.24 6.14 19.43
CA PRO A 76 15.90 5.86 18.15
C PRO A 76 16.24 7.15 17.39
N VAL A 77 17.40 7.22 16.75
CA VAL A 77 17.74 8.32 15.84
C VAL A 77 16.90 8.18 14.56
N ILE A 78 16.26 9.25 14.13
CA ILE A 78 15.42 9.25 12.93
C ILE A 78 16.17 9.90 11.77
N ILE A 79 16.27 9.17 10.65
CA ILE A 79 16.79 9.68 9.38
C ILE A 79 15.63 9.70 8.39
N ASP A 80 15.13 10.89 8.05
CA ASP A 80 14.03 11.04 7.08
C ASP A 80 14.59 11.18 5.65
N GLU A 81 13.92 10.53 4.68
CA GLU A 81 14.32 10.43 3.27
C GLU A 81 15.72 9.82 3.06
N VAL A 82 16.03 8.75 3.83
CA VAL A 82 17.35 8.09 3.84
C VAL A 82 17.86 7.66 2.46
N GLN A 83 16.97 7.39 1.50
CA GLN A 83 17.33 7.03 0.14
C GLN A 83 18.05 8.16 -0.64
N LYS A 84 18.04 9.41 -0.13
CA LYS A 84 18.78 10.52 -0.74
C LYS A 84 20.29 10.43 -0.51
N VAL A 85 20.72 9.78 0.60
CA VAL A 85 22.13 9.60 0.94
C VAL A 85 22.40 8.15 1.34
N PRO A 86 22.46 7.20 0.39
CA PRO A 86 22.63 5.77 0.65
C PRO A 86 23.90 5.42 1.45
N GLN A 87 24.95 6.24 1.32
CA GLN A 87 26.25 6.06 2.01
C GLN A 87 26.10 6.13 3.54
N LEU A 88 25.06 6.77 4.05
CA LEU A 88 24.81 6.80 5.50
C LEU A 88 24.55 5.41 6.09
N LEU A 89 24.13 4.43 5.29
CA LEU A 89 23.87 3.08 5.78
C LEU A 89 25.12 2.40 6.34
N ASP A 90 26.29 2.68 5.80
CA ASP A 90 27.55 2.13 6.32
C ASP A 90 27.89 2.72 7.70
N GLU A 91 27.73 4.03 7.87
CA GLU A 91 27.91 4.70 9.16
C GLU A 91 26.87 4.25 10.19
N ILE A 92 25.62 4.11 9.79
CA ILE A 92 24.53 3.61 10.63
C ILE A 92 24.81 2.16 11.06
N HIS A 93 25.25 1.31 10.13
CA HIS A 93 25.63 -0.06 10.45
C HIS A 93 26.74 -0.10 11.51
N TRP A 94 27.79 0.69 11.32
CA TRP A 94 28.88 0.78 12.29
C TRP A 94 28.39 1.24 13.68
N LEU A 95 27.51 2.24 13.74
CA LEU A 95 26.92 2.77 14.98
C LEU A 95 26.04 1.73 15.71
N ILE A 96 25.26 0.94 14.97
CA ILE A 96 24.47 -0.16 15.53
C ILE A 96 25.39 -1.20 16.16
N GLU A 97 26.41 -1.66 15.43
CA GLU A 97 27.32 -2.71 15.89
C GLU A 97 28.19 -2.28 17.07
N ASN A 98 28.81 -1.12 16.98
CA ASN A 98 29.85 -0.71 17.92
C ASN A 98 29.33 0.12 19.10
N LYS A 99 28.17 0.78 18.94
CA LYS A 99 27.59 1.68 19.95
C LYS A 99 26.21 1.25 20.43
N GLY A 100 25.60 0.26 19.78
CA GLY A 100 24.25 -0.22 20.12
C GLY A 100 23.16 0.82 19.90
N LEU A 101 23.41 1.83 19.06
CA LEU A 101 22.41 2.84 18.71
C LEU A 101 21.27 2.23 17.91
N ARG A 102 20.08 2.80 18.03
CA ARG A 102 18.89 2.39 17.31
C ARG A 102 18.50 3.47 16.33
N PHE A 103 18.03 3.07 15.16
CA PHE A 103 17.64 3.99 14.11
C PHE A 103 16.25 3.67 13.58
N ILE A 104 15.51 4.70 13.15
CA ILE A 104 14.35 4.58 12.29
C ILE A 104 14.67 5.32 11.00
N LEU A 105 14.80 4.56 9.91
CA LEU A 105 15.15 5.04 8.59
C LEU A 105 13.88 5.16 7.76
N CYS A 106 13.49 6.38 7.45
CA CYS A 106 12.21 6.68 6.81
C CYS A 106 12.42 7.09 5.35
N GLY A 107 11.48 6.68 4.49
CA GLY A 107 11.51 7.07 3.08
C GLY A 107 10.30 6.63 2.28
N SER A 108 10.23 7.06 1.01
CA SER A 108 9.15 6.69 0.11
C SER A 108 9.31 5.26 -0.41
N SER A 109 10.54 4.80 -0.68
CA SER A 109 10.81 3.44 -1.13
C SER A 109 12.23 2.97 -0.81
N ALA A 110 12.40 1.64 -0.74
CA ALA A 110 13.71 1.01 -0.58
C ALA A 110 14.49 0.86 -1.92
N ARG A 111 13.88 1.22 -3.06
CA ARG A 111 14.42 0.89 -4.38
C ARG A 111 15.79 1.51 -4.64
N LYS A 112 15.96 2.81 -4.34
CA LYS A 112 17.25 3.51 -4.52
C LYS A 112 18.35 2.88 -3.69
N LEU A 113 18.04 2.47 -2.45
CA LEU A 113 19.01 1.80 -1.58
C LEU A 113 19.43 0.44 -2.15
N LYS A 114 18.48 -0.36 -2.64
CA LYS A 114 18.79 -1.66 -3.27
C LYS A 114 19.65 -1.53 -4.53
N ARG A 115 19.42 -0.52 -5.37
CA ARG A 115 20.20 -0.25 -6.56
C ARG A 115 21.64 0.17 -6.26
N GLY A 116 21.84 0.95 -5.22
CA GLY A 116 23.17 1.38 -4.76
C GLY A 116 24.02 0.25 -4.17
N LYS A 117 23.56 -1.02 -4.22
CA LYS A 117 24.18 -2.17 -3.53
C LYS A 117 24.39 -1.94 -2.03
N ALA A 118 23.67 -0.99 -1.46
CA ALA A 118 23.73 -0.73 -0.03
C ALA A 118 23.20 -1.96 0.72
N ASN A 119 23.97 -2.44 1.68
CA ASN A 119 23.52 -3.49 2.59
C ASN A 119 22.38 -2.91 3.47
N LEU A 120 21.16 -3.42 3.29
CA LEU A 120 20.00 -2.99 4.09
C LEU A 120 20.10 -3.50 5.54
N LEU A 121 21.25 -3.21 6.18
CA LEU A 121 21.58 -3.48 7.59
C LEU A 121 21.50 -4.96 7.98
N GLY A 122 21.49 -5.89 7.01
CA GLY A 122 21.71 -7.33 7.24
C GLY A 122 20.95 -7.96 8.42
N GLY A 123 19.62 -7.80 8.48
CA GLY A 123 18.79 -8.34 9.57
C GLY A 123 18.72 -7.48 10.85
N ARG A 124 19.47 -6.36 10.92
CA ARG A 124 19.50 -5.43 12.08
C ARG A 124 18.42 -4.37 12.03
N ALA A 125 17.63 -4.34 10.97
CA ALA A 125 16.51 -3.41 10.82
C ALA A 125 15.24 -4.17 10.37
N TRP A 126 14.21 -4.02 11.16
CA TRP A 126 12.88 -4.53 10.81
C TRP A 126 12.22 -3.62 9.78
N ARG A 127 11.32 -4.17 8.98
CA ARG A 127 10.62 -3.42 7.97
C ARG A 127 9.20 -3.14 8.43
N TYR A 128 8.85 -1.86 8.46
CA TYR A 128 7.48 -1.37 8.67
C TYR A 128 7.01 -0.66 7.42
N GLU A 129 5.71 -0.76 7.15
CA GLU A 129 5.06 -0.06 6.04
C GLU A 129 3.93 0.81 6.57
N MET A 130 3.92 2.08 6.15
CA MET A 130 2.83 2.99 6.47
C MET A 130 1.89 3.10 5.28
N HIS A 131 0.72 2.53 5.44
CA HIS A 131 -0.39 2.66 4.50
C HIS A 131 -1.09 4.02 4.63
N PRO A 132 -1.94 4.45 3.68
CA PRO A 132 -2.96 5.47 3.91
C PRO A 132 -3.78 5.16 5.17
N LEU A 133 -4.70 6.02 5.57
CA LEU A 133 -5.60 5.73 6.69
C LEU A 133 -6.40 4.46 6.40
N VAL A 134 -6.75 3.76 7.45
CA VAL A 134 -7.66 2.61 7.41
C VAL A 134 -8.95 2.90 8.17
N SER A 135 -9.98 2.11 7.93
CA SER A 135 -11.29 2.32 8.55
C SER A 135 -11.24 2.37 10.08
N ALA A 136 -10.41 1.54 10.69
CA ALA A 136 -10.22 1.51 12.14
C ALA A 136 -9.48 2.73 12.73
N GLU A 137 -8.88 3.58 11.89
CA GLU A 137 -8.23 4.84 12.30
C GLU A 137 -9.16 6.05 12.16
N VAL A 138 -10.32 5.90 11.51
CA VAL A 138 -11.23 7.00 11.18
C VAL A 138 -12.58 6.77 11.86
N ALA A 139 -12.88 7.58 12.89
CA ALA A 139 -14.21 7.57 13.48
C ALA A 139 -15.25 7.99 12.43
N ASP A 140 -16.41 7.32 12.44
CA ASP A 140 -17.54 7.61 11.55
C ASP A 140 -17.16 7.71 10.08
N LEU A 141 -16.42 6.70 9.59
CA LEU A 141 -15.97 6.64 8.19
C LEU A 141 -17.14 6.82 7.22
N ASP A 142 -17.07 7.83 6.37
CA ASP A 142 -17.97 8.06 5.24
C ASP A 142 -17.40 7.35 4.00
N LEU A 143 -18.11 6.32 3.51
CA LEU A 143 -17.65 5.51 2.39
C LEU A 143 -17.55 6.33 1.10
N LEU A 144 -18.54 7.15 0.76
CA LEU A 144 -18.49 7.99 -0.45
C LEU A 144 -17.32 8.98 -0.41
N LYS A 145 -17.07 9.54 0.77
CA LYS A 145 -15.91 10.41 0.99
C LYS A 145 -14.61 9.64 0.78
N ALA A 146 -14.47 8.45 1.36
CA ALA A 146 -13.30 7.58 1.20
C ALA A 146 -13.08 7.20 -0.28
N LEU A 147 -14.12 6.77 -0.99
CA LEU A 147 -14.03 6.34 -2.38
C LEU A 147 -13.69 7.49 -3.36
N ASN A 148 -14.12 8.72 -3.07
CA ASN A 148 -13.84 9.89 -3.91
C ASN A 148 -12.53 10.60 -3.55
N ARG A 149 -12.19 10.67 -2.26
CA ARG A 149 -11.02 11.41 -1.75
C ARG A 149 -9.79 10.56 -1.56
N GLY A 150 -9.98 9.24 -1.42
CA GLY A 150 -8.95 8.33 -0.94
C GLY A 150 -8.75 8.43 0.57
N MET A 151 -7.80 7.66 1.05
CA MET A 151 -7.47 7.54 2.48
C MET A 151 -6.11 8.16 2.83
N ILE A 152 -5.45 8.85 1.90
CA ILE A 152 -4.29 9.69 2.25
C ILE A 152 -4.78 10.79 3.19
N PRO A 153 -4.18 10.96 4.40
CA PRO A 153 -4.70 11.86 5.44
C PRO A 153 -5.03 13.26 4.92
N LEU A 154 -4.11 13.85 4.17
CA LEU A 154 -4.30 15.18 3.59
C LEU A 154 -5.53 15.27 2.69
N HIS A 155 -5.71 14.31 1.78
CA HIS A 155 -6.81 14.33 0.82
C HIS A 155 -8.14 13.97 1.47
N TYR A 156 -8.15 13.02 2.41
CA TYR A 156 -9.34 12.64 3.13
C TYR A 156 -9.91 13.79 3.95
N MET A 157 -9.06 14.57 4.63
CA MET A 157 -9.47 15.63 5.57
C MET A 157 -9.78 16.96 4.90
N GLN A 158 -9.17 17.28 3.76
CA GLN A 158 -9.31 18.60 3.13
C GLN A 158 -10.63 18.76 2.37
N ALA A 159 -11.20 19.98 2.44
CA ALA A 159 -12.36 20.37 1.62
C ALA A 159 -11.99 20.39 0.12
N GLU A 160 -10.87 21.01 -0.24
CA GLU A 160 -10.37 21.17 -1.62
C GLU A 160 -9.59 19.93 -2.13
N TYR A 161 -10.03 18.73 -1.73
CA TYR A 161 -9.36 17.46 -2.04
C TYR A 161 -9.08 17.24 -3.51
N ARG A 162 -9.98 17.71 -4.41
CA ARG A 162 -9.83 17.51 -5.87
C ARG A 162 -8.58 18.18 -6.41
N ARG A 163 -8.35 19.43 -6.05
CA ARG A 163 -7.15 20.16 -6.46
C ARG A 163 -5.90 19.51 -5.88
N SER A 164 -5.98 19.09 -4.61
CA SER A 164 -4.89 18.40 -3.93
C SER A 164 -4.56 17.05 -4.57
N LEU A 165 -5.56 16.25 -4.95
CA LEU A 165 -5.37 14.99 -5.69
C LEU A 165 -4.82 15.20 -7.09
N GLN A 166 -5.33 16.21 -7.82
CA GLN A 166 -4.81 16.52 -9.15
C GLN A 166 -3.34 16.92 -9.13
N ALA A 167 -2.94 17.79 -8.18
CA ALA A 167 -1.54 18.14 -7.98
C ALA A 167 -0.71 16.91 -7.61
N TYR A 168 -1.23 16.05 -6.72
CA TYR A 168 -0.56 14.82 -6.34
C TYR A 168 -0.32 13.89 -7.53
N VAL A 169 -1.30 13.71 -8.41
CA VAL A 169 -1.19 12.84 -9.59
C VAL A 169 -0.29 13.45 -10.67
N ARG A 170 -0.48 14.75 -10.97
CA ARG A 170 0.24 15.41 -12.07
C ARG A 170 1.71 15.63 -11.77
N ASP A 171 1.97 16.18 -10.59
CA ASP A 171 3.29 16.70 -10.27
C ASP A 171 4.09 15.63 -9.52
N TYR A 172 3.47 15.01 -8.51
CA TYR A 172 4.19 14.16 -7.60
C TYR A 172 4.41 12.73 -8.12
N LEU A 173 3.35 12.02 -8.53
CA LEU A 173 3.51 10.62 -8.96
C LEU A 173 4.38 10.48 -10.20
N LYS A 174 4.28 11.44 -11.12
CA LYS A 174 5.13 11.46 -12.32
C LYS A 174 6.59 11.77 -11.96
N GLU A 175 6.82 12.81 -11.16
CA GLU A 175 8.17 13.19 -10.73
C GLU A 175 8.86 12.09 -9.93
N GLU A 176 8.18 11.45 -8.99
CA GLU A 176 8.79 10.38 -8.18
C GLU A 176 9.26 9.20 -9.03
N VAL A 177 8.48 8.83 -10.03
CA VAL A 177 8.89 7.78 -10.96
C VAL A 177 10.06 8.24 -11.84
N PHE A 178 10.12 9.52 -12.20
CA PHE A 178 11.25 10.10 -12.96
C PHE A 178 12.51 10.22 -12.10
N ASP A 179 12.39 10.68 -10.87
CA ASP A 179 13.50 10.81 -9.92
C ASP A 179 14.13 9.45 -9.58
N GLU A 180 13.36 8.37 -9.68
CA GLU A 180 13.88 7.01 -9.60
C GLU A 180 14.80 6.65 -10.80
N GLY A 181 14.96 7.58 -11.78
CA GLY A 181 15.92 7.45 -12.89
C GLY A 181 15.63 6.29 -13.84
N LEU A 182 14.38 5.90 -13.99
CA LEU A 182 13.97 4.61 -14.55
C LEU A 182 13.45 4.70 -15.96
N THR A 183 12.99 5.86 -16.40
CA THR A 183 12.51 6.03 -17.77
C THR A 183 13.23 7.19 -18.44
N ARG A 184 13.95 6.87 -19.52
CA ARG A 184 14.47 7.90 -20.44
C ARG A 184 13.36 8.42 -21.37
N ASN A 185 12.24 7.70 -21.46
CA ASN A 185 11.11 8.01 -22.35
C ASN A 185 9.90 8.50 -21.53
N ILE A 186 9.95 9.77 -21.14
CA ILE A 186 8.91 10.48 -20.39
C ILE A 186 7.53 10.42 -21.08
N PRO A 187 7.42 10.68 -22.41
CA PRO A 187 6.12 10.61 -23.09
C PRO A 187 5.50 9.21 -23.06
N ALA A 188 6.29 8.16 -23.22
CA ALA A 188 5.78 6.78 -23.17
C ALA A 188 5.31 6.42 -21.75
N PHE A 189 6.03 6.84 -20.72
CA PHE A 189 5.61 6.63 -19.33
C PHE A 189 4.32 7.39 -19.00
N SER A 190 4.15 8.61 -19.50
CA SER A 190 2.90 9.36 -19.29
C SER A 190 1.71 8.62 -19.92
N ARG A 191 1.85 8.14 -21.16
CA ARG A 191 0.80 7.32 -21.82
C ARG A 191 0.53 6.02 -21.05
N PHE A 192 1.59 5.36 -20.56
CA PHE A 192 1.44 4.18 -19.69
C PHE A 192 0.63 4.49 -18.44
N PHE A 193 0.90 5.62 -17.79
CA PHE A 193 0.20 6.01 -16.56
C PHE A 193 -1.29 6.21 -16.79
N ASP A 194 -1.66 6.81 -17.92
CA ASP A 194 -3.06 6.98 -18.31
C ASP A 194 -3.71 5.61 -18.63
N ALA A 195 -3.06 4.77 -19.46
CA ALA A 195 -3.56 3.44 -19.81
C ALA A 195 -3.69 2.52 -18.58
N MET A 196 -2.76 2.59 -17.65
CA MET A 196 -2.80 1.87 -16.37
C MET A 196 -3.99 2.31 -15.53
N GLY A 197 -4.30 3.60 -15.49
CA GLY A 197 -5.47 4.12 -14.77
C GLY A 197 -6.79 3.51 -15.28
N TYR A 198 -6.95 3.36 -16.59
CA TYR A 198 -8.15 2.74 -17.18
C TYR A 198 -8.19 1.21 -17.00
N SER A 199 -7.05 0.53 -16.91
CA SER A 199 -6.96 -0.91 -16.67
C SER A 199 -6.83 -1.29 -15.19
N HIS A 200 -6.97 -0.32 -14.29
CA HIS A 200 -6.87 -0.50 -12.85
C HIS A 200 -7.94 -1.48 -12.34
N GLY A 201 -7.53 -2.48 -11.56
CA GLY A 201 -8.41 -3.53 -11.03
C GLY A 201 -8.83 -4.60 -12.06
N GLU A 202 -8.43 -4.46 -13.32
CA GLU A 202 -8.69 -5.44 -14.36
C GLU A 202 -7.45 -6.32 -14.63
N LEU A 203 -7.63 -7.40 -15.40
CA LEU A 203 -6.51 -8.25 -15.80
C LEU A 203 -5.45 -7.44 -16.57
N THR A 204 -4.24 -7.38 -16.05
CA THR A 204 -3.13 -6.64 -16.62
C THR A 204 -2.50 -7.41 -17.78
N ILE A 205 -2.93 -7.11 -19.00
CA ILE A 205 -2.41 -7.69 -20.23
C ILE A 205 -1.35 -6.73 -20.81
N TYR A 206 -0.08 -6.98 -20.48
CA TYR A 206 1.03 -6.09 -20.87
C TYR A 206 1.10 -5.77 -22.36
N ALA A 207 0.75 -6.73 -23.24
CA ALA A 207 0.76 -6.53 -24.68
C ALA A 207 -0.28 -5.48 -25.16
N ASN A 208 -1.46 -5.43 -24.54
CA ASN A 208 -2.47 -4.43 -24.86
C ASN A 208 -2.00 -3.03 -24.45
N ILE A 209 -1.54 -2.89 -23.22
CA ILE A 209 -1.04 -1.62 -22.67
C ILE A 209 0.20 -1.15 -23.47
N ALA A 210 1.08 -2.07 -23.89
CA ALA A 210 2.25 -1.77 -24.68
C ALA A 210 1.90 -1.10 -26.02
N ARG A 211 0.86 -1.61 -26.69
CA ARG A 211 0.34 -1.01 -27.95
C ARG A 211 -0.18 0.41 -27.71
N ASP A 212 -0.93 0.63 -26.63
CA ASP A 212 -1.49 1.95 -26.32
C ASP A 212 -0.40 2.97 -25.92
N CYS A 213 0.70 2.49 -25.35
CA CYS A 213 1.83 3.32 -24.91
C CYS A 213 2.89 3.53 -26.00
N GLY A 214 2.89 2.74 -27.08
CA GLY A 214 3.91 2.77 -28.13
C GLY A 214 5.28 2.28 -27.65
N VAL A 215 5.29 1.24 -26.81
CA VAL A 215 6.49 0.56 -26.28
C VAL A 215 6.31 -0.96 -26.34
N ASP A 216 7.33 -1.73 -26.03
CA ASP A 216 7.21 -3.19 -25.93
C ASP A 216 6.63 -3.64 -24.58
N ALA A 217 6.13 -4.88 -24.53
CA ALA A 217 5.51 -5.44 -23.33
C ALA A 217 6.48 -5.62 -22.15
N LYS A 218 7.79 -5.76 -22.41
CA LYS A 218 8.82 -5.84 -21.38
C LYS A 218 8.98 -4.50 -20.67
N THR A 219 8.99 -3.41 -21.42
CA THR A 219 9.02 -2.04 -20.90
C THR A 219 7.79 -1.75 -20.04
N VAL A 220 6.58 -2.17 -20.45
CA VAL A 220 5.37 -2.04 -19.63
C VAL A 220 5.51 -2.81 -18.32
N LYS A 221 6.01 -4.04 -18.36
CA LYS A 221 6.26 -4.83 -17.16
C LYS A 221 7.25 -4.13 -16.21
N GLU A 222 8.29 -3.51 -16.76
CA GLU A 222 9.25 -2.72 -15.98
C GLU A 222 8.59 -1.49 -15.35
N TYR A 223 7.67 -0.82 -16.03
CA TYR A 223 6.91 0.30 -15.50
C TYR A 223 6.02 -0.11 -14.31
N TYR A 224 5.29 -1.23 -14.43
CA TYR A 224 4.54 -1.78 -13.29
C TYR A 224 5.45 -2.15 -12.12
N GLN A 225 6.62 -2.77 -12.40
CA GLN A 225 7.57 -3.12 -11.36
C GLN A 225 8.08 -1.87 -10.62
N ILE A 226 8.25 -0.75 -11.31
CA ILE A 226 8.59 0.53 -10.70
C ILE A 226 7.51 0.95 -9.68
N LEU A 227 6.24 0.95 -10.09
CA LEU A 227 5.13 1.31 -9.21
C LEU A 227 5.05 0.40 -7.99
N ILE A 228 5.29 -0.90 -8.15
CA ILE A 228 5.31 -1.87 -7.04
C ILE A 228 6.48 -1.60 -6.10
N ASP A 229 7.70 -1.44 -6.64
CA ASP A 229 8.90 -1.23 -5.83
C ASP A 229 8.88 0.12 -5.09
N THR A 230 8.14 1.11 -5.60
CA THR A 230 7.95 2.42 -4.97
C THR A 230 6.71 2.49 -4.08
N LEU A 231 6.05 1.35 -3.84
CA LEU A 231 4.83 1.23 -3.02
C LEU A 231 3.64 2.04 -3.55
N LEU A 232 3.65 2.41 -4.82
CA LEU A 232 2.57 3.13 -5.48
C LEU A 232 1.46 2.21 -6.01
N GLY A 233 1.65 0.91 -5.93
CA GLY A 233 0.64 -0.08 -6.27
C GLY A 233 1.09 -1.50 -5.95
N THR A 234 0.15 -2.42 -6.13
CA THR A 234 0.35 -3.85 -5.92
C THR A 234 -0.25 -4.65 -7.07
N LEU A 235 0.36 -5.78 -7.37
CA LEU A 235 -0.15 -6.75 -8.33
C LEU A 235 -0.74 -7.92 -7.54
N ILE A 236 -2.04 -8.15 -7.67
CA ILE A 236 -2.73 -9.29 -7.09
C ILE A 236 -2.68 -10.42 -8.12
N GLU A 237 -2.11 -11.54 -7.73
CA GLU A 237 -1.96 -12.70 -8.61
C GLU A 237 -3.16 -13.65 -8.52
N PRO A 238 -3.43 -14.44 -9.58
CA PRO A 238 -4.48 -15.44 -9.52
C PRO A 238 -4.14 -16.54 -8.50
N PHE A 239 -5.14 -16.95 -7.72
CA PHE A 239 -5.05 -18.08 -6.81
C PHE A 239 -4.79 -19.38 -7.57
N LYS A 240 -3.81 -20.17 -7.11
CA LYS A 240 -3.43 -21.46 -7.69
C LYS A 240 -3.17 -22.47 -6.59
N ARG A 241 -3.87 -23.60 -6.62
CA ARG A 241 -3.50 -24.76 -5.82
C ARG A 241 -2.43 -25.56 -6.57
N ARG A 242 -1.48 -26.17 -5.88
CA ARG A 242 -0.38 -26.98 -6.49
C ARG A 242 -0.87 -28.09 -7.45
N LYS A 243 -2.14 -28.50 -7.34
CA LYS A 243 -2.75 -29.54 -8.19
C LYS A 243 -3.49 -29.01 -9.42
N ASP A 244 -3.68 -27.70 -9.54
CA ASP A 244 -4.47 -27.11 -10.62
C ASP A 244 -3.64 -26.95 -11.90
N ARG A 245 -3.52 -28.04 -12.66
CA ARG A 245 -2.85 -28.03 -13.97
C ARG A 245 -3.56 -27.18 -15.05
N ASN A 246 -4.81 -26.77 -14.80
CA ASN A 246 -5.69 -26.11 -15.77
C ASN A 246 -5.92 -24.61 -15.56
N VAL A 247 -5.33 -23.97 -14.55
CA VAL A 247 -5.45 -22.52 -14.38
C VAL A 247 -4.51 -21.82 -15.34
N ILE A 248 -5.04 -21.36 -16.48
CA ILE A 248 -4.25 -20.77 -17.58
C ILE A 248 -4.13 -19.25 -17.44
N ILE A 249 -4.85 -18.60 -16.51
CA ILE A 249 -4.76 -17.15 -16.31
C ILE A 249 -3.46 -16.84 -15.59
N ARG A 250 -2.52 -16.22 -16.33
CA ARG A 250 -1.22 -15.79 -15.79
C ARG A 250 -1.19 -14.28 -15.48
N ALA A 251 -2.18 -13.54 -15.97
CA ALA A 251 -2.26 -12.09 -15.76
C ALA A 251 -2.77 -11.79 -14.35
N GLY A 252 -2.09 -10.92 -13.65
CA GLY A 252 -2.55 -10.38 -12.38
C GLY A 252 -3.47 -9.18 -12.58
N LYS A 253 -4.04 -8.67 -11.48
CA LYS A 253 -4.76 -7.40 -11.42
C LYS A 253 -3.90 -6.38 -10.68
N PHE A 254 -3.68 -5.22 -11.28
CA PHE A 254 -2.92 -4.16 -10.65
C PHE A 254 -3.84 -3.14 -9.98
N TYR A 255 -3.51 -2.80 -8.74
CA TYR A 255 -4.20 -1.77 -7.96
C TYR A 255 -3.22 -0.73 -7.46
N LEU A 256 -3.58 0.54 -7.56
CA LEU A 256 -2.85 1.63 -6.92
C LEU A 256 -3.03 1.58 -5.40
N PHE A 257 -2.13 2.21 -4.69
CA PHE A 257 -2.08 2.20 -3.22
C PHE A 257 -3.21 2.99 -2.53
N ASP A 258 -4.00 3.76 -3.29
CA ASP A 258 -5.08 4.59 -2.75
C ASP A 258 -6.22 4.76 -3.77
N VAL A 259 -7.45 4.59 -3.29
CA VAL A 259 -8.66 4.61 -4.14
C VAL A 259 -8.97 6.00 -4.71
N GLY A 260 -8.64 7.08 -3.99
CA GLY A 260 -8.82 8.45 -4.48
C GLY A 260 -7.79 8.81 -5.55
N VAL A 261 -6.56 8.36 -5.38
CA VAL A 261 -5.49 8.51 -6.40
C VAL A 261 -5.90 7.81 -7.70
N ALA A 262 -6.40 6.57 -7.62
CA ALA A 262 -6.91 5.84 -8.78
C ALA A 262 -8.09 6.59 -9.45
N GLY A 263 -9.00 7.12 -8.64
CA GLY A 263 -10.12 7.93 -9.12
C GLY A 263 -9.69 9.24 -9.79
N ALA A 264 -8.64 9.87 -9.28
CA ALA A 264 -8.13 11.14 -9.84
C ALA A 264 -7.48 10.96 -11.21
N ILE A 265 -6.79 9.85 -11.46
CA ILE A 265 -6.18 9.53 -12.76
C ILE A 265 -7.26 9.42 -13.83
N THR A 266 -8.37 8.74 -13.54
CA THR A 266 -9.48 8.51 -14.47
C THR A 266 -10.57 9.60 -14.40
N GLN A 267 -10.37 10.65 -13.59
CA GLN A 267 -11.35 11.71 -13.33
C GLN A 267 -12.72 11.16 -12.85
N ARG A 268 -12.70 10.01 -12.16
CA ARG A 268 -13.90 9.35 -11.65
C ARG A 268 -14.62 10.21 -10.61
N ARG A 269 -15.95 10.18 -10.67
CA ARG A 269 -16.84 10.78 -9.65
C ARG A 269 -17.92 9.79 -9.28
N ILE A 270 -18.06 9.56 -7.99
CA ILE A 270 -19.07 8.66 -7.43
C ILE A 270 -20.08 9.52 -6.65
N PRO A 271 -21.22 9.87 -7.25
CA PRO A 271 -22.21 10.75 -6.62
C PRO A 271 -23.09 10.03 -5.60
N GLN A 272 -23.19 8.69 -5.68
CA GLN A 272 -24.08 7.88 -4.86
C GLN A 272 -23.54 6.45 -4.71
N GLU A 273 -23.99 5.74 -3.70
CA GLU A 273 -23.56 4.38 -3.36
C GLU A 273 -24.18 3.32 -4.27
N LYS A 274 -24.05 3.49 -5.58
CA LYS A 274 -24.53 2.54 -6.59
C LYS A 274 -23.82 2.71 -7.95
N GLY A 275 -23.94 1.68 -8.76
CA GLY A 275 -23.42 1.64 -10.13
C GLY A 275 -22.01 1.05 -10.20
N GLU A 276 -21.55 0.83 -11.43
CA GLU A 276 -20.30 0.13 -11.71
C GLU A 276 -19.06 0.82 -11.07
N GLN A 277 -18.98 2.16 -11.19
CA GLN A 277 -17.87 2.92 -10.63
C GLN A 277 -17.80 2.85 -9.11
N PHE A 278 -18.96 2.81 -8.44
CA PHE A 278 -19.04 2.60 -7.00
C PHE A 278 -18.55 1.20 -6.63
N GLY A 279 -19.04 0.16 -7.32
CA GLY A 279 -18.62 -1.24 -7.07
C GLY A 279 -17.12 -1.42 -7.22
N LYS A 280 -16.53 -0.96 -8.33
CA LYS A 280 -15.07 -1.04 -8.56
C LYS A 280 -14.26 -0.27 -7.50
N ALA A 281 -14.75 0.89 -7.07
CA ALA A 281 -14.08 1.66 -6.04
C ALA A 281 -14.18 1.01 -4.66
N MET A 282 -15.31 0.39 -4.35
CA MET A 282 -15.53 -0.36 -3.11
C MET A 282 -14.64 -1.62 -3.06
N GLU A 283 -14.53 -2.37 -4.17
CA GLU A 283 -13.60 -3.49 -4.29
C GLU A 283 -12.16 -3.04 -3.99
N HIS A 284 -11.72 -1.95 -4.63
CA HIS A 284 -10.39 -1.38 -4.39
C HIS A 284 -10.20 -0.93 -2.94
N PHE A 285 -11.19 -0.27 -2.33
CA PHE A 285 -11.12 0.15 -0.94
C PHE A 285 -11.00 -1.04 0.00
N ILE A 286 -11.79 -2.10 -0.18
CA ILE A 286 -11.69 -3.34 0.61
C ILE A 286 -10.31 -3.98 0.44
N LEU A 287 -9.76 -4.01 -0.78
CA LEU A 287 -8.38 -4.50 -0.98
C LEU A 287 -7.36 -3.71 -0.16
N MET A 288 -7.47 -2.37 -0.11
CA MET A 288 -6.54 -1.55 0.69
C MET A 288 -6.65 -1.87 2.18
N GLU A 289 -7.85 -2.12 2.69
CA GLU A 289 -8.07 -2.57 4.07
C GLU A 289 -7.41 -3.93 4.34
N LEU A 290 -7.58 -4.90 3.42
CA LEU A 290 -6.95 -6.22 3.53
C LEU A 290 -5.41 -6.14 3.53
N LEU A 291 -4.83 -5.34 2.63
CA LEU A 291 -3.39 -5.18 2.54
C LEU A 291 -2.79 -4.47 3.78
N ALA A 292 -3.49 -3.47 4.29
CA ALA A 292 -3.08 -2.80 5.53
C ALA A 292 -3.24 -3.74 6.74
N HIS A 293 -4.36 -4.45 6.86
CA HIS A 293 -4.58 -5.42 7.92
C HIS A 293 -3.49 -6.50 7.94
N ARG A 294 -3.13 -7.07 6.78
CA ARG A 294 -2.04 -8.05 6.68
C ARG A 294 -0.73 -7.59 7.31
N VAL A 295 -0.41 -6.31 7.15
CA VAL A 295 0.82 -5.71 7.69
C VAL A 295 0.68 -5.41 9.19
N HIS A 296 -0.45 -4.83 9.60
CA HIS A 296 -0.68 -4.45 10.99
C HIS A 296 -0.90 -5.63 11.93
N SER A 297 -1.51 -6.71 11.45
CA SER A 297 -1.71 -7.96 12.22
C SER A 297 -0.48 -8.85 12.26
N GLU A 298 0.55 -8.57 11.46
CA GLU A 298 1.75 -9.40 11.26
C GLU A 298 1.45 -10.84 10.74
N LEU A 299 0.20 -11.11 10.32
CA LEU A 299 -0.24 -12.44 9.84
C LEU A 299 0.37 -12.83 8.49
N ASN A 300 0.81 -11.86 7.69
CA ASN A 300 1.49 -12.06 6.40
C ASN A 300 0.76 -13.00 5.41
N TYR A 301 -0.58 -13.03 5.47
CA TYR A 301 -1.36 -13.87 4.57
C TYR A 301 -1.31 -13.38 3.12
N ASP A 302 -1.43 -14.29 2.17
CA ASP A 302 -1.53 -13.96 0.75
C ASP A 302 -2.91 -13.39 0.42
N VAL A 303 -2.95 -12.44 -0.50
CA VAL A 303 -4.16 -11.93 -1.12
C VAL A 303 -4.08 -12.23 -2.62
N ASN A 304 -4.98 -13.07 -3.10
CA ASN A 304 -5.09 -13.49 -4.49
C ASN A 304 -6.50 -13.22 -5.00
N PHE A 305 -6.77 -13.34 -6.29
CA PHE A 305 -8.13 -13.46 -6.84
C PHE A 305 -8.29 -14.85 -7.47
N TRP A 306 -9.54 -15.30 -7.64
CA TRP A 306 -9.80 -16.54 -8.36
C TRP A 306 -10.64 -16.29 -9.59
N ARG A 307 -10.26 -16.89 -10.72
CA ARG A 307 -11.00 -16.76 -11.97
C ARG A 307 -10.92 -18.04 -12.80
N THR A 308 -12.08 -18.48 -13.30
CA THR A 308 -12.19 -19.61 -14.23
C THR A 308 -12.02 -19.18 -15.68
N LYS A 309 -11.81 -20.16 -16.58
CA LYS A 309 -11.83 -19.93 -18.03
C LYS A 309 -13.18 -19.42 -18.54
N SER A 310 -14.26 -19.79 -17.89
CA SER A 310 -15.64 -19.35 -18.22
C SER A 310 -15.97 -17.94 -17.70
N GLY A 311 -15.03 -17.27 -17.02
CA GLY A 311 -15.19 -15.90 -16.55
C GLY A 311 -15.83 -15.76 -15.17
N LEU A 312 -16.12 -16.86 -14.44
CA LEU A 312 -16.49 -16.73 -13.02
C LEU A 312 -15.29 -16.26 -12.23
N GLU A 313 -15.50 -15.28 -11.35
CA GLU A 313 -14.45 -14.64 -10.58
C GLU A 313 -14.86 -14.44 -9.12
N VAL A 314 -13.94 -14.65 -8.19
CA VAL A 314 -14.03 -14.23 -6.79
C VAL A 314 -12.94 -13.21 -6.56
N ASP A 315 -13.30 -12.04 -6.03
CA ASP A 315 -12.43 -10.87 -5.96
C ASP A 315 -11.18 -11.10 -5.12
N PHE A 316 -11.32 -11.72 -3.94
CA PHE A 316 -10.19 -11.99 -3.06
C PHE A 316 -10.22 -13.37 -2.43
N ILE A 317 -9.08 -14.02 -2.48
CA ILE A 317 -8.80 -15.28 -1.78
C ILE A 317 -7.66 -15.03 -0.82
N LEU A 318 -7.88 -15.25 0.48
CA LEU A 318 -6.92 -14.96 1.52
C LEU A 318 -6.33 -16.25 2.11
N GLY A 319 -5.05 -16.16 2.53
CA GLY A 319 -4.40 -17.19 3.33
C GLY A 319 -4.39 -18.58 2.69
N HIS A 320 -3.84 -18.70 1.46
CA HIS A 320 -3.77 -19.97 0.72
C HIS A 320 -5.14 -20.65 0.49
N GLY A 321 -6.23 -19.88 0.40
CA GLY A 321 -7.58 -20.37 0.17
C GLY A 321 -8.40 -20.61 1.44
N GLN A 322 -7.97 -20.05 2.58
CA GLN A 322 -8.74 -20.14 3.83
C GLN A 322 -10.02 -19.31 3.79
N VAL A 323 -9.96 -18.13 3.13
CA VAL A 323 -11.10 -17.22 3.04
C VAL A 323 -11.38 -16.88 1.59
N ALA A 324 -12.65 -16.97 1.19
CA ALA A 324 -13.17 -16.45 -0.08
C ALA A 324 -13.99 -15.19 0.18
N LEU A 325 -13.69 -14.11 -0.53
CA LEU A 325 -14.32 -12.82 -0.36
C LEU A 325 -14.71 -12.21 -1.69
N GLU A 326 -15.99 -11.91 -1.85
CA GLU A 326 -16.58 -11.19 -2.98
C GLU A 326 -17.03 -9.81 -2.52
N VAL A 327 -16.89 -8.79 -3.35
CA VAL A 327 -17.34 -7.42 -3.06
C VAL A 327 -18.42 -6.99 -4.03
N LYS A 328 -19.58 -6.62 -3.55
CA LYS A 328 -20.72 -6.18 -4.34
C LYS A 328 -21.18 -4.79 -3.94
N GLY A 329 -21.05 -3.82 -4.83
CA GLY A 329 -21.56 -2.45 -4.65
C GLY A 329 -23.08 -2.34 -4.74
N THR A 330 -23.82 -3.33 -4.23
CA THR A 330 -25.29 -3.37 -4.27
C THR A 330 -25.87 -3.31 -2.87
N SER A 331 -27.07 -2.74 -2.75
CA SER A 331 -27.87 -2.76 -1.53
C SER A 331 -28.74 -4.01 -1.41
N ARG A 332 -28.68 -4.93 -2.38
CA ARG A 332 -29.38 -6.22 -2.36
C ARG A 332 -28.60 -7.23 -3.17
N VAL A 333 -28.00 -8.20 -2.50
CA VAL A 333 -27.30 -9.33 -3.11
C VAL A 333 -28.31 -10.41 -3.52
N ASP A 334 -28.27 -10.83 -4.76
CA ASP A 334 -29.13 -11.89 -5.28
C ASP A 334 -28.40 -13.24 -5.46
N LYS A 335 -29.13 -14.26 -5.96
CA LYS A 335 -28.56 -15.61 -6.16
C LYS A 335 -27.48 -15.64 -7.26
N ALA A 336 -27.57 -14.75 -8.24
CA ALA A 336 -26.58 -14.67 -9.32
C ALA A 336 -25.25 -14.14 -8.80
N ASP A 337 -25.28 -13.14 -7.91
CA ASP A 337 -24.10 -12.59 -7.25
C ASP A 337 -23.33 -13.62 -6.42
N LEU A 338 -24.04 -14.61 -5.87
CA LEU A 338 -23.43 -15.65 -5.03
C LEU A 338 -22.77 -16.77 -5.83
N ARG A 339 -23.10 -16.90 -7.11
CA ARG A 339 -22.63 -18.03 -7.95
C ARG A 339 -21.12 -18.22 -7.96
N PRO A 340 -20.29 -17.20 -8.13
CA PRO A 340 -18.83 -17.35 -8.12
C PRO A 340 -18.33 -17.91 -6.79
N VAL A 341 -18.75 -17.31 -5.68
CA VAL A 341 -18.34 -17.75 -4.32
C VAL A 341 -18.81 -19.18 -4.03
N LYS A 342 -20.05 -19.54 -4.38
CA LYS A 342 -20.56 -20.92 -4.25
C LYS A 342 -19.70 -21.92 -5.02
N THR A 343 -19.33 -21.59 -6.26
CA THR A 343 -18.47 -22.47 -7.06
C THR A 343 -17.12 -22.65 -6.40
N PHE A 344 -16.52 -21.57 -5.90
CA PHE A 344 -15.25 -21.64 -5.17
C PHE A 344 -15.38 -22.49 -3.89
N VAL A 345 -16.43 -22.28 -3.09
CA VAL A 345 -16.69 -23.03 -1.85
C VAL A 345 -16.81 -24.52 -2.11
N GLN A 346 -17.53 -24.91 -3.17
CA GLN A 346 -17.69 -26.31 -3.56
C GLN A 346 -16.37 -26.98 -3.99
N GLU A 347 -15.52 -26.23 -4.71
CA GLU A 347 -14.26 -26.74 -5.26
C GLU A 347 -13.12 -26.76 -4.22
N TYR A 348 -12.98 -25.68 -3.43
CA TYR A 348 -11.80 -25.46 -2.58
C TYR A 348 -12.08 -25.60 -1.09
N ARG A 349 -13.34 -25.53 -0.64
CA ARG A 349 -13.78 -25.67 0.76
C ARG A 349 -12.99 -24.73 1.71
N PRO A 350 -13.10 -23.40 1.53
CA PRO A 350 -12.48 -22.43 2.43
C PRO A 350 -13.06 -22.57 3.85
N ALA A 351 -12.32 -22.11 4.86
CA ALA A 351 -12.82 -22.05 6.23
C ALA A 351 -13.95 -21.03 6.39
N SER A 352 -13.92 -19.97 5.59
CA SER A 352 -14.96 -18.93 5.60
C SER A 352 -15.19 -18.36 4.19
N ALA A 353 -16.44 -17.97 3.94
CA ALA A 353 -16.84 -17.33 2.69
C ALA A 353 -17.71 -16.11 2.98
N PHE A 354 -17.38 -14.97 2.36
CA PHE A 354 -18.04 -13.69 2.58
C PHE A 354 -18.47 -13.05 1.26
N VAL A 355 -19.61 -12.36 1.31
CA VAL A 355 -19.97 -11.34 0.33
C VAL A 355 -20.10 -10.02 1.06
N VAL A 356 -19.22 -9.09 0.79
CA VAL A 356 -19.25 -7.73 1.36
C VAL A 356 -20.05 -6.82 0.45
N CYS A 357 -21.06 -6.17 1.00
CA CYS A 357 -22.01 -5.40 0.21
C CYS A 357 -22.48 -4.12 0.92
N ASN A 358 -23.40 -3.42 0.29
CA ASN A 358 -24.05 -2.22 0.84
C ASN A 358 -25.47 -2.51 1.34
N GLU A 359 -25.76 -3.76 1.75
CA GLU A 359 -27.00 -4.09 2.47
C GLU A 359 -26.98 -3.48 3.87
N GLY A 360 -28.16 -3.25 4.45
CA GLY A 360 -28.28 -2.67 5.80
C GLY A 360 -28.14 -3.68 6.94
N THR A 361 -28.22 -5.00 6.65
CA THR A 361 -28.22 -6.05 7.67
C THR A 361 -27.44 -7.27 7.21
N ALA A 362 -26.69 -7.86 8.14
CA ALA A 362 -25.99 -9.10 7.91
C ALA A 362 -26.96 -10.30 7.77
N ARG A 363 -26.65 -11.24 6.89
CA ARG A 363 -27.40 -12.50 6.75
C ARG A 363 -26.52 -13.66 6.28
N LEU A 364 -27.01 -14.86 6.53
CA LEU A 364 -26.36 -16.10 6.11
C LEU A 364 -27.15 -16.72 4.96
N HIS A 365 -26.46 -17.14 3.91
CA HIS A 365 -27.03 -17.93 2.82
C HIS A 365 -26.19 -19.18 2.60
N GLU A 366 -26.72 -20.34 3.02
CA GLU A 366 -25.92 -21.57 3.14
C GLU A 366 -24.67 -21.30 4.02
N ASP A 367 -23.46 -21.53 3.51
CA ASP A 367 -22.20 -21.29 4.24
C ASP A 367 -21.57 -19.93 3.90
N ILE A 368 -22.28 -19.04 3.19
CA ILE A 368 -21.78 -17.73 2.78
C ILE A 368 -22.39 -16.64 3.67
N ARG A 369 -21.54 -15.89 4.35
CA ARG A 369 -21.94 -14.71 5.14
C ARG A 369 -22.04 -13.49 4.23
N ILE A 370 -23.21 -12.90 4.13
CA ILE A 370 -23.45 -11.66 3.41
C ILE A 370 -23.44 -10.54 4.45
N LEU A 371 -22.45 -9.65 4.35
CA LEU A 371 -22.17 -8.65 5.37
C LEU A 371 -22.22 -7.24 4.81
N PRO A 372 -22.85 -6.29 5.51
CA PRO A 372 -22.59 -4.88 5.31
C PRO A 372 -21.09 -4.59 5.38
N TRP A 373 -20.58 -3.71 4.53
CA TRP A 373 -19.14 -3.39 4.51
C TRP A 373 -18.59 -2.93 5.86
N ARG A 374 -19.41 -2.22 6.68
CA ARG A 374 -19.01 -1.79 8.02
C ARG A 374 -18.80 -2.97 8.96
N ASP A 375 -19.73 -3.93 8.94
CA ASP A 375 -19.66 -5.13 9.78
C ASP A 375 -18.44 -5.98 9.39
N PHE A 376 -18.21 -6.14 8.08
CA PHE A 376 -17.03 -6.85 7.60
C PHE A 376 -15.72 -6.19 8.04
N LEU A 377 -15.61 -4.85 7.94
CA LEU A 377 -14.40 -4.15 8.37
C LEU A 377 -14.20 -4.24 9.88
N THR A 378 -15.27 -4.18 10.66
CA THR A 378 -15.20 -4.41 12.11
C THR A 378 -14.65 -5.80 12.41
N MET A 379 -15.17 -6.83 11.75
CA MET A 379 -14.67 -8.22 11.88
C MET A 379 -13.22 -8.36 11.41
N LEU A 380 -12.84 -7.68 10.34
CA LEU A 380 -11.45 -7.72 9.83
C LEU A 380 -10.49 -7.19 10.89
N TRP A 381 -10.77 -6.01 11.44
CA TRP A 381 -9.89 -5.35 12.41
C TRP A 381 -9.95 -5.95 13.82
N SER A 382 -10.98 -6.76 14.15
CA SER A 382 -11.01 -7.57 15.37
C SER A 382 -10.27 -8.92 15.23
N GLY A 383 -9.85 -9.31 14.00
CA GLY A 383 -9.16 -10.57 13.74
C GLY A 383 -10.09 -11.77 13.51
N ASP A 384 -11.39 -11.54 13.28
CA ASP A 384 -12.41 -12.59 13.14
C ASP A 384 -12.57 -13.07 11.68
N VAL A 385 -11.85 -12.47 10.71
CA VAL A 385 -11.93 -12.85 9.28
C VAL A 385 -10.86 -13.87 8.93
N ILE A 386 -9.62 -13.65 9.38
CA ILE A 386 -8.46 -14.50 9.12
C ILE A 386 -7.52 -14.47 10.31
N SER A 387 -7.01 -15.64 10.69
CA SER A 387 -6.13 -15.84 11.85
C SER A 387 -4.88 -16.64 11.51
#